data_ced3a817bbfcd6a2243bf975b9bffe7d
#
_entry.id   ced3a817bbfcd6a2243bf975b9bffe7d
#
_cell.length_a   1.000
_cell.length_b   1.000
_cell.length_c   1.000
_cell.angle_alpha   90.00
_cell.angle_beta   90.00
_cell.angle_gamma   90.00
#
_symmetry.space_group_name_H-M   'P 1'
#
loop_
_entity.id
_entity.type
_entity.pdbx_description
1 polymer ?
#
loop_
_entity_poly.entity_id
_entity_poly.type
_entity_poly.pdbx_seq_one_letter_code
_entity_poly.pdbx_strand_id
1 'polypeptide(L)'
;MSKVIVTDHPLIQHKLTLMRDKNTGSKDFRQLLTEITMLMGYEITRNLPLEDAEIETPVVNDTCKVLQGKKLGIVPILRAGLGMVDGLVNLIPAAKIGHVGLYRDPETLQPVEYYCKLPQDIHEREMLIVDPMLATGGSAVAAIDVLKKKGATNIKLVNLVAAPEGIEEVKKYHPDVDIYVASIDEKLNDHGYIVPGLGDAGDRLFGTK
;
A
#
# COMPACT_ATOMS: atom_id res chain seq x y z
N MET A 1 -16.27 7.51 -8.50
CA MET A 1 -16.44 6.92 -7.16
C MET A 1 -15.31 5.94 -6.93
N SER A 2 -14.61 6.05 -5.79
CA SER A 2 -13.56 5.12 -5.40
C SER A 2 -14.10 3.69 -5.30
N LYS A 3 -13.30 2.75 -5.76
CA LYS A 3 -13.59 1.32 -5.64
C LYS A 3 -12.85 0.77 -4.43
N VAL A 4 -13.45 -0.20 -3.76
CA VAL A 4 -12.76 -1.04 -2.78
C VAL A 4 -12.59 -2.41 -3.42
N ILE A 5 -11.35 -2.81 -3.63
CA ILE A 5 -10.99 -4.03 -4.32
C ILE A 5 -10.37 -4.98 -3.31
N VAL A 6 -11.05 -6.10 -3.05
CA VAL A 6 -10.52 -7.16 -2.19
C VAL A 6 -9.75 -8.14 -3.06
N THR A 7 -8.46 -8.32 -2.74
CA THR A 7 -7.59 -9.29 -3.41
C THR A 7 -7.70 -10.64 -2.69
N ASP A 8 -8.76 -11.38 -2.99
CA ASP A 8 -9.17 -12.60 -2.28
C ASP A 8 -8.51 -13.91 -2.79
N HIS A 9 -7.38 -13.79 -3.48
CA HIS A 9 -6.66 -14.94 -4.00
C HIS A 9 -6.30 -15.94 -2.89
N PRO A 10 -6.48 -17.28 -3.08
CA PRO A 10 -6.24 -18.29 -2.04
C PRO A 10 -4.85 -18.22 -1.38
N LEU A 11 -3.79 -17.92 -2.14
CA LEU A 11 -2.45 -17.75 -1.57
C LEU A 11 -2.35 -16.53 -0.64
N ILE A 12 -3.03 -15.43 -0.96
CA ILE A 12 -3.08 -14.25 -0.10
C ILE A 12 -3.80 -14.60 1.20
N GLN A 13 -4.96 -15.24 1.12
CA GLN A 13 -5.76 -15.61 2.29
C GLN A 13 -5.02 -16.59 3.19
N HIS A 14 -4.36 -17.62 2.61
CA HIS A 14 -3.54 -18.54 3.37
C HIS A 14 -2.40 -17.82 4.13
N LYS A 15 -1.63 -17.00 3.44
CA LYS A 15 -0.53 -16.24 4.04
C LYS A 15 -1.02 -15.25 5.09
N LEU A 16 -2.15 -14.58 4.85
CA LEU A 16 -2.76 -13.68 5.81
C LEU A 16 -3.20 -14.42 7.08
N THR A 17 -3.73 -15.64 6.97
CA THR A 17 -4.06 -16.48 8.12
C THR A 17 -2.82 -16.78 8.98
N LEU A 18 -1.71 -17.18 8.36
CA LEU A 18 -0.44 -17.39 9.07
C LEU A 18 0.07 -16.10 9.72
N MET A 19 -0.06 -14.98 9.04
CA MET A 19 0.38 -13.67 9.54
C MET A 19 -0.43 -13.20 10.75
N ARG A 20 -1.74 -13.53 10.80
CA ARG A 20 -2.62 -13.19 11.92
C ARG A 20 -2.29 -13.95 13.21
N ASP A 21 -1.73 -15.17 13.13
CA ASP A 21 -1.39 -15.96 14.30
C ASP A 21 -0.45 -15.18 15.22
N LYS A 22 -0.82 -15.07 16.50
CA LYS A 22 -0.04 -14.36 17.53
C LYS A 22 1.35 -14.95 17.75
N ASN A 23 1.55 -16.24 17.42
CA ASN A 23 2.82 -16.95 17.56
C ASN A 23 3.75 -16.73 16.37
N THR A 24 3.30 -16.08 15.29
CA THR A 24 4.15 -15.76 14.14
C THR A 24 5.19 -14.72 14.54
N GLY A 25 6.45 -15.14 14.57
CA GLY A 25 7.58 -14.29 14.95
C GLY A 25 7.87 -13.21 13.90
N SER A 26 8.64 -12.17 14.28
CA SER A 26 8.91 -11.01 13.42
C SER A 26 9.59 -11.37 12.09
N LYS A 27 10.42 -12.44 12.05
CA LYS A 27 11.05 -12.91 10.81
C LYS A 27 9.98 -13.37 9.81
N ASP A 28 9.11 -14.27 10.26
CA ASP A 28 8.08 -14.87 9.40
C ASP A 28 7.00 -13.84 9.04
N PHE A 29 6.69 -12.94 9.97
CA PHE A 29 5.79 -11.81 9.73
C PHE A 29 6.31 -10.92 8.60
N ARG A 30 7.59 -10.54 8.59
CA ARG A 30 8.20 -9.76 7.50
C ARG A 30 8.15 -10.50 6.16
N GLN A 31 8.48 -11.79 6.17
CA GLN A 31 8.44 -12.59 4.95
C GLN A 31 7.03 -12.68 4.38
N LEU A 32 6.04 -13.00 5.21
CA LEU A 32 4.63 -13.07 4.81
C LEU A 32 4.13 -11.71 4.29
N LEU A 33 4.50 -10.60 4.95
CA LEU A 33 4.15 -9.26 4.51
C LEU A 33 4.68 -8.96 3.10
N THR A 34 5.96 -9.26 2.84
CA THR A 34 6.58 -9.09 1.53
C THR A 34 5.87 -9.94 0.47
N GLU A 35 5.59 -11.21 0.77
CA GLU A 35 4.95 -12.14 -0.16
C GLU A 35 3.51 -11.73 -0.50
N ILE A 36 2.70 -11.36 0.51
CA ILE A 36 1.33 -10.87 0.29
C ILE A 36 1.36 -9.58 -0.54
N THR A 37 2.25 -8.65 -0.19
CA THR A 37 2.35 -7.38 -0.92
C THR A 37 2.76 -7.58 -2.37
N MET A 38 3.64 -8.53 -2.68
CA MET A 38 4.00 -8.88 -4.06
C MET A 38 2.79 -9.42 -4.83
N LEU A 39 2.01 -10.32 -4.23
CA LEU A 39 0.81 -10.87 -4.86
C LEU A 39 -0.26 -9.79 -5.08
N MET A 40 -0.48 -8.91 -4.10
CA MET A 40 -1.36 -7.76 -4.26
C MET A 40 -0.85 -6.81 -5.35
N GLY A 41 0.45 -6.57 -5.40
CA GLY A 41 1.09 -5.74 -6.43
C GLY A 41 0.82 -6.25 -7.84
N TYR A 42 0.84 -7.55 -8.06
CA TYR A 42 0.47 -8.17 -9.34
C TYR A 42 -0.97 -7.82 -9.75
N GLU A 43 -1.92 -7.90 -8.83
CA GLU A 43 -3.32 -7.53 -9.11
C GLU A 43 -3.51 -6.01 -9.31
N ILE A 44 -2.87 -5.20 -8.49
CA ILE A 44 -2.95 -3.72 -8.55
C ILE A 44 -2.44 -3.21 -9.90
N THR A 45 -1.46 -3.88 -10.49
CA THR A 45 -0.81 -3.47 -11.75
C THR A 45 -1.42 -4.09 -13.00
N ARG A 46 -2.51 -4.85 -12.88
CA ARG A 46 -3.17 -5.56 -14.00
C ARG A 46 -3.52 -4.67 -15.19
N ASN A 47 -3.85 -3.43 -14.95
CA ASN A 47 -4.31 -2.48 -15.97
C ASN A 47 -3.27 -1.41 -16.33
N LEU A 48 -1.98 -1.64 -16.03
CA LEU A 48 -0.93 -0.73 -16.47
C LEU A 48 -0.89 -0.69 -18.00
N PRO A 49 -0.79 0.52 -18.60
CA PRO A 49 -0.75 0.67 -20.04
C PRO A 49 0.54 0.08 -20.62
N LEU A 50 0.42 -0.47 -21.82
CA LEU A 50 1.53 -1.00 -22.60
C LEU A 50 1.72 -0.17 -23.87
N GLU A 51 2.95 -0.09 -24.35
CA GLU A 51 3.32 0.49 -25.64
C GLU A 51 4.20 -0.46 -26.44
N ASP A 52 4.26 -0.23 -27.76
CA ASP A 52 5.11 -1.00 -28.65
C ASP A 52 6.56 -0.54 -28.58
N ALA A 53 7.48 -1.48 -28.56
CA ALA A 53 8.92 -1.25 -28.60
C ALA A 53 9.58 -2.22 -29.62
N GLU A 54 10.37 -1.65 -30.50
CA GLU A 54 11.21 -2.43 -31.42
C GLU A 54 12.35 -3.07 -30.62
N ILE A 55 12.50 -4.39 -30.74
CA ILE A 55 13.56 -5.15 -30.08
C ILE A 55 14.23 -6.09 -31.09
N GLU A 56 15.49 -6.42 -30.85
CA GLU A 56 16.20 -7.48 -31.52
C GLU A 56 16.24 -8.72 -30.64
N THR A 57 15.56 -9.79 -31.07
CA THR A 57 15.63 -11.10 -30.43
C THR A 57 16.84 -11.86 -31.00
N PRO A 58 17.27 -12.97 -30.36
CA PRO A 58 18.33 -13.81 -30.92
C PRO A 58 18.04 -14.39 -32.32
N VAL A 59 16.80 -14.25 -32.82
CA VAL A 59 16.34 -14.86 -34.08
C VAL A 59 15.95 -13.80 -35.11
N VAL A 60 15.21 -12.73 -34.70
CA VAL A 60 14.66 -11.75 -35.62
C VAL A 60 14.35 -10.43 -34.88
N ASN A 61 14.33 -9.32 -35.62
CA ASN A 61 13.77 -8.06 -35.14
C ASN A 61 12.24 -8.18 -35.04
N ASP A 62 11.66 -7.73 -33.95
CA ASP A 62 10.23 -7.81 -33.72
C ASP A 62 9.73 -6.63 -32.86
N THR A 63 8.43 -6.40 -32.91
CA THR A 63 7.75 -5.39 -32.09
C THR A 63 7.08 -6.05 -30.88
N CYS A 64 7.56 -5.72 -29.68
CA CYS A 64 7.07 -6.29 -28.42
C CYS A 64 6.46 -5.24 -27.50
N LYS A 65 5.71 -5.70 -26.48
CA LYS A 65 5.04 -4.82 -25.52
C LYS A 65 5.94 -4.53 -24.32
N VAL A 66 6.06 -3.25 -23.96
CA VAL A 66 6.68 -2.78 -22.72
C VAL A 66 5.70 -1.92 -21.93
N LEU A 67 5.95 -1.72 -20.66
CA LEU A 67 5.13 -0.80 -19.86
C LEU A 67 5.31 0.63 -20.38
N GLN A 68 4.19 1.29 -20.68
CA GLN A 68 4.15 2.65 -21.18
C GLN A 68 4.59 3.66 -20.10
N GLY A 69 5.35 4.65 -20.49
CA GLY A 69 5.66 5.86 -19.75
C GLY A 69 6.31 5.66 -18.38
N LYS A 70 6.13 6.62 -17.50
CA LYS A 70 6.61 6.56 -16.12
C LYS A 70 5.67 5.68 -15.29
N LYS A 71 6.28 4.75 -14.56
CA LYS A 71 5.59 3.63 -13.93
C LYS A 71 5.08 4.00 -12.54
N LEU A 72 5.44 3.26 -11.53
CA LEU A 72 4.92 3.43 -10.18
C LEU A 72 5.80 4.33 -9.30
N GLY A 73 5.14 4.98 -8.33
CA GLY A 73 5.76 5.50 -7.13
C GLY A 73 5.16 4.79 -5.91
N ILE A 74 5.99 4.37 -4.98
CA ILE A 74 5.59 3.68 -3.74
C ILE A 74 5.83 4.64 -2.58
N VAL A 75 4.82 4.83 -1.74
CA VAL A 75 4.91 5.73 -0.57
C VAL A 75 4.42 4.99 0.67
N PRO A 76 5.34 4.43 1.46
CA PRO A 76 4.98 3.84 2.74
C PRO A 76 4.58 4.92 3.76
N ILE A 77 3.51 4.67 4.49
CA ILE A 77 3.22 5.41 5.72
C ILE A 77 4.15 4.85 6.80
N LEU A 78 5.02 5.69 7.32
CA LEU A 78 5.99 5.29 8.34
C LEU A 78 5.26 5.02 9.67
N ARG A 79 5.65 3.99 10.40
CA ARG A 79 6.75 3.01 10.22
C ARG A 79 6.32 1.76 9.47
N ALA A 80 5.13 1.22 9.73
CA ALA A 80 4.70 -0.13 9.32
C ALA A 80 4.66 -0.33 7.80
N GLY A 81 4.32 0.70 7.03
CA GLY A 81 4.30 0.65 5.56
C GLY A 81 5.65 0.29 4.92
N LEU A 82 6.77 0.52 5.62
CA LEU A 82 8.10 0.12 5.12
C LEU A 82 8.20 -1.36 4.78
N GLY A 83 7.53 -2.22 5.55
CA GLY A 83 7.56 -3.66 5.31
C GLY A 83 6.89 -4.10 4.00
N MET A 84 6.10 -3.23 3.38
CA MET A 84 5.44 -3.52 2.09
C MET A 84 6.29 -3.11 0.88
N VAL A 85 7.31 -2.28 1.07
CA VAL A 85 8.09 -1.71 -0.03
C VAL A 85 8.82 -2.78 -0.83
N ASP A 86 9.50 -3.69 -0.14
CA ASP A 86 10.31 -4.74 -0.79
C ASP A 86 9.48 -5.65 -1.70
N GLY A 87 8.25 -6.00 -1.30
CA GLY A 87 7.34 -6.79 -2.12
C GLY A 87 7.02 -6.13 -3.47
N LEU A 88 6.76 -4.84 -3.46
CA LEU A 88 6.47 -4.08 -4.68
C LEU A 88 7.72 -3.80 -5.51
N VAL A 89 8.85 -3.49 -4.89
CA VAL A 89 10.12 -3.25 -5.61
C VAL A 89 10.65 -4.51 -6.26
N ASN A 90 10.51 -5.67 -5.61
CA ASN A 90 10.87 -6.95 -6.22
C ASN A 90 10.02 -7.27 -7.46
N LEU A 91 8.76 -6.85 -7.47
CA LEU A 91 7.88 -7.01 -8.64
C LEU A 91 8.17 -5.95 -9.72
N ILE A 92 8.41 -4.70 -9.31
CA ILE A 92 8.63 -3.56 -10.22
C ILE A 92 9.89 -2.81 -9.79
N PRO A 93 11.10 -3.29 -10.18
CA PRO A 93 12.38 -2.69 -9.75
C PRO A 93 12.57 -1.24 -10.18
N ALA A 94 11.88 -0.79 -11.23
CA ALA A 94 11.93 0.59 -11.72
C ALA A 94 11.01 1.57 -10.94
N ALA A 95 10.24 1.09 -9.95
CA ALA A 95 9.41 1.94 -9.11
C ALA A 95 10.28 2.92 -8.30
N LYS A 96 9.80 4.16 -8.18
CA LYS A 96 10.44 5.14 -7.28
C LYS A 96 9.79 5.08 -5.91
N ILE A 97 10.60 5.31 -4.87
CA ILE A 97 10.13 5.29 -3.48
C ILE A 97 10.13 6.71 -2.95
N GLY A 98 9.00 7.15 -2.43
CA GLY A 98 8.88 8.35 -1.60
C GLY A 98 8.60 7.95 -0.15
N HIS A 99 8.74 8.89 0.76
CA HIS A 99 8.42 8.65 2.17
C HIS A 99 7.60 9.81 2.72
N VAL A 100 6.55 9.49 3.46
CA VAL A 100 5.75 10.43 4.23
C VAL A 100 5.74 9.98 5.67
N GLY A 101 6.30 10.81 6.54
CA GLY A 101 6.29 10.62 7.98
C GLY A 101 5.16 11.43 8.60
N LEU A 102 4.25 10.74 9.26
CA LEU A 102 3.13 11.31 9.97
C LEU A 102 3.16 10.86 11.43
N TYR A 103 2.88 11.75 12.35
CA TYR A 103 2.57 11.38 13.72
C TYR A 103 1.22 11.98 14.12
N ARG A 104 0.60 11.40 15.12
CA ARG A 104 -0.62 11.95 15.70
C ARG A 104 -0.24 12.92 16.80
N ASP A 105 -0.62 14.18 16.65
CA ASP A 105 -0.43 15.17 17.69
C ASP A 105 -1.15 14.74 18.96
N PRO A 106 -0.48 14.71 20.14
CA PRO A 106 -1.07 14.19 21.37
C PRO A 106 -2.19 15.07 21.94
N GLU A 107 -2.22 16.36 21.60
CA GLU A 107 -3.23 17.30 22.09
C GLU A 107 -4.43 17.38 21.17
N THR A 108 -4.19 17.54 19.86
CA THR A 108 -5.24 17.72 18.87
C THR A 108 -5.74 16.42 18.25
N LEU A 109 -4.99 15.33 18.43
CA LEU A 109 -5.19 14.01 17.79
C LEU A 109 -5.20 14.06 16.26
N GLN A 110 -4.77 15.17 15.67
CA GLN A 110 -4.68 15.33 14.22
C GLN A 110 -3.35 14.79 13.70
N PRO A 111 -3.33 14.25 12.47
CA PRO A 111 -2.09 13.83 11.84
C PRO A 111 -1.25 15.05 11.45
N VAL A 112 0.03 15.02 11.82
CA VAL A 112 1.01 16.05 11.52
C VAL A 112 2.14 15.47 10.68
N GLU A 113 2.45 16.13 9.54
CA GLU A 113 3.59 15.78 8.69
C GLU A 113 4.88 16.26 9.35
N TYR A 114 5.83 15.34 9.59
CA TYR A 114 7.16 15.70 10.08
C TYR A 114 8.26 15.41 9.04
N TYR A 115 7.96 14.63 8.00
CA TYR A 115 8.88 14.32 6.92
C TYR A 115 8.14 14.01 5.63
N CYS A 116 8.60 14.60 4.52
CA CYS A 116 8.07 14.32 3.19
C CYS A 116 9.18 14.40 2.16
N LYS A 117 9.46 13.28 1.50
CA LYS A 117 10.40 13.19 0.36
C LYS A 117 9.77 12.34 -0.72
N LEU A 118 9.39 12.98 -1.82
CA LEU A 118 8.67 12.35 -2.92
C LEU A 118 9.44 12.50 -4.24
N PRO A 119 9.20 11.63 -5.24
CA PRO A 119 9.73 11.79 -6.59
C PRO A 119 9.32 13.13 -7.19
N GLN A 120 10.24 13.81 -7.90
CA GLN A 120 9.96 15.10 -8.54
C GLN A 120 8.86 15.00 -9.61
N ASP A 121 8.78 13.84 -10.28
CA ASP A 121 7.84 13.51 -11.35
C ASP A 121 6.57 12.80 -10.83
N ILE A 122 6.16 13.11 -9.60
CA ILE A 122 5.00 12.49 -8.93
C ILE A 122 3.70 12.58 -9.75
N HIS A 123 3.51 13.68 -10.50
CA HIS A 123 2.34 13.93 -11.33
C HIS A 123 2.23 13.04 -12.57
N GLU A 124 3.35 12.39 -12.96
CA GLU A 124 3.43 11.47 -14.10
C GLU A 124 3.35 9.99 -13.69
N ARG A 125 3.23 9.71 -12.38
CA ARG A 125 3.28 8.35 -11.82
C ARG A 125 1.93 7.95 -11.23
N GLU A 126 1.66 6.66 -11.29
CA GLU A 126 0.66 6.05 -10.41
C GLU A 126 1.30 5.85 -9.02
N MET A 127 0.74 6.50 -8.02
CA MET A 127 1.28 6.50 -6.66
C MET A 127 0.55 5.47 -5.80
N LEU A 128 1.29 4.50 -5.27
CA LEU A 128 0.79 3.51 -4.32
C LEU A 128 1.15 3.95 -2.90
N ILE A 129 0.16 4.38 -2.13
CA ILE A 129 0.33 4.58 -0.69
C ILE A 129 0.15 3.23 -0.01
N VAL A 130 1.11 2.80 0.77
CA VAL A 130 1.11 1.46 1.39
C VAL A 130 1.19 1.54 2.91
N ASP A 131 0.31 0.81 3.58
CA ASP A 131 0.28 0.62 5.02
C ASP A 131 -0.39 -0.73 5.32
N PRO A 132 0.13 -1.60 6.18
CA PRO A 132 -0.50 -2.88 6.49
C PRO A 132 -1.93 -2.77 7.01
N MET A 133 -2.27 -1.69 7.70
CA MET A 133 -3.56 -1.57 8.39
C MET A 133 -4.29 -0.28 8.07
N LEU A 134 -5.53 -0.38 7.61
CA LEU A 134 -6.46 0.73 7.50
C LEU A 134 -7.48 0.64 8.65
N ALA A 135 -7.11 1.19 9.80
CA ALA A 135 -7.96 1.17 11.00
C ALA A 135 -8.97 2.33 11.02
N THR A 136 -8.61 3.48 11.58
CA THR A 136 -9.48 4.66 11.63
C THR A 136 -9.46 5.52 10.36
N GLY A 137 -8.50 5.29 9.46
CA GLY A 137 -8.37 6.04 8.21
C GLY A 137 -7.58 7.35 8.29
N GLY A 138 -7.37 7.91 9.47
CA GLY A 138 -6.78 9.25 9.62
C GLY A 138 -5.38 9.39 9.01
N SER A 139 -4.48 8.42 9.22
CA SER A 139 -3.13 8.45 8.60
C SER A 139 -3.19 8.33 7.08
N ALA A 140 -4.10 7.49 6.56
CA ALA A 140 -4.30 7.32 5.12
C ALA A 140 -4.81 8.61 4.48
N VAL A 141 -5.84 9.23 5.06
CA VAL A 141 -6.37 10.53 4.60
C VAL A 141 -5.27 11.59 4.56
N ALA A 142 -4.51 11.73 5.64
CA ALA A 142 -3.42 12.71 5.70
C ALA A 142 -2.32 12.43 4.67
N ALA A 143 -1.93 11.17 4.47
CA ALA A 143 -0.95 10.80 3.45
C ALA A 143 -1.43 11.14 2.04
N ILE A 144 -2.70 10.86 1.73
CA ILE A 144 -3.31 11.22 0.44
C ILE A 144 -3.33 12.74 0.25
N ASP A 145 -3.71 13.51 1.29
CA ASP A 145 -3.68 14.97 1.26
C ASP A 145 -2.29 15.51 0.93
N VAL A 146 -1.25 14.98 1.58
CA VAL A 146 0.14 15.36 1.32
C VAL A 146 0.52 15.09 -0.13
N LEU A 147 0.22 13.91 -0.66
CA LEU A 147 0.54 13.57 -2.05
C LEU A 147 -0.20 14.47 -3.04
N LYS A 148 -1.50 14.72 -2.83
CA LYS A 148 -2.30 15.63 -3.68
C LYS A 148 -1.75 17.05 -3.66
N LYS A 149 -1.38 17.57 -2.49
CA LYS A 149 -0.71 18.89 -2.35
C LYS A 149 0.62 18.97 -3.10
N LYS A 150 1.31 17.84 -3.26
CA LYS A 150 2.58 17.73 -4.02
C LYS A 150 2.36 17.43 -5.51
N GLY A 151 1.11 17.37 -5.98
CA GLY A 151 0.77 17.23 -7.39
C GLY A 151 0.52 15.81 -7.87
N ALA A 152 0.37 14.83 -6.98
CA ALA A 152 -0.07 13.48 -7.37
C ALA A 152 -1.51 13.52 -7.90
N THR A 153 -1.74 12.94 -9.08
CA THR A 153 -3.04 12.91 -9.75
C THR A 153 -3.65 11.50 -9.79
N ASN A 154 -2.83 10.47 -9.73
CA ASN A 154 -3.27 9.08 -9.75
C ASN A 154 -2.73 8.38 -8.49
N ILE A 155 -3.62 8.11 -7.53
CA ILE A 155 -3.27 7.54 -6.23
C ILE A 155 -4.13 6.30 -5.98
N LYS A 156 -3.49 5.24 -5.51
CA LYS A 156 -4.14 4.04 -4.96
C LYS A 156 -3.68 3.84 -3.52
N LEU A 157 -4.59 3.46 -2.64
CA LEU A 157 -4.29 3.07 -1.27
C LEU A 157 -4.25 1.55 -1.17
N VAL A 158 -3.21 1.00 -0.55
CA VAL A 158 -2.97 -0.45 -0.47
C VAL A 158 -2.75 -0.85 0.98
N ASN A 159 -3.63 -1.69 1.49
CA ASN A 159 -3.57 -2.19 2.87
C ASN A 159 -3.74 -3.72 2.89
N LEU A 160 -3.17 -4.40 3.86
CA LEU A 160 -3.46 -5.83 4.03
C LEU A 160 -4.83 -6.04 4.65
N VAL A 161 -5.07 -5.40 5.78
CA VAL A 161 -6.36 -5.49 6.48
C VAL A 161 -6.97 -4.10 6.67
N ALA A 162 -8.27 -4.01 6.52
CA ALA A 162 -9.01 -2.78 6.71
C ALA A 162 -10.25 -3.00 7.60
N ALA A 163 -10.58 -2.01 8.42
CA ALA A 163 -11.87 -1.91 9.06
C ALA A 163 -12.85 -1.10 8.18
N PRO A 164 -14.15 -1.39 8.22
CA PRO A 164 -15.16 -0.60 7.52
C PRO A 164 -15.07 0.90 7.82
N GLU A 165 -14.80 1.25 9.08
CA GLU A 165 -14.68 2.63 9.55
C GLU A 165 -13.55 3.39 8.83
N GLY A 166 -12.40 2.74 8.64
CA GLY A 166 -11.26 3.34 7.92
C GLY A 166 -11.54 3.51 6.43
N ILE A 167 -12.23 2.56 5.82
CA ILE A 167 -12.65 2.64 4.42
C ILE A 167 -13.62 3.81 4.21
N GLU A 168 -14.62 3.94 5.07
CA GLU A 168 -15.60 5.03 4.99
C GLU A 168 -14.94 6.41 5.21
N GLU A 169 -13.99 6.51 6.13
CA GLU A 169 -13.26 7.75 6.36
C GLU A 169 -12.45 8.17 5.13
N VAL A 170 -11.74 7.23 4.48
CA VAL A 170 -11.00 7.53 3.25
C VAL A 170 -11.97 7.91 2.12
N LYS A 171 -13.05 7.20 1.92
CA LYS A 171 -14.06 7.51 0.88
C LYS A 171 -14.70 8.87 1.07
N LYS A 172 -14.94 9.28 2.30
CA LYS A 172 -15.52 10.57 2.65
C LYS A 172 -14.65 11.74 2.19
N TYR A 173 -13.34 11.65 2.39
CA TYR A 173 -12.41 12.72 2.05
C TYR A 173 -11.79 12.58 0.65
N HIS A 174 -11.62 11.35 0.19
CA HIS A 174 -10.98 11.02 -1.09
C HIS A 174 -11.80 10.04 -1.93
N PRO A 175 -12.99 10.45 -2.42
CA PRO A 175 -13.89 9.58 -3.21
C PRO A 175 -13.32 9.24 -4.59
N ASP A 176 -12.15 9.71 -4.94
CA ASP A 176 -11.41 9.49 -6.18
C ASP A 176 -10.23 8.50 -6.03
N VAL A 177 -9.94 8.04 -4.81
CA VAL A 177 -8.82 7.12 -4.54
C VAL A 177 -9.33 5.69 -4.39
N ASP A 178 -8.87 4.78 -5.24
CA ASP A 178 -9.19 3.36 -5.13
C ASP A 178 -8.41 2.71 -3.97
N ILE A 179 -9.10 1.84 -3.22
CA ILE A 179 -8.57 1.16 -2.04
C ILE A 179 -8.43 -0.33 -2.35
N TYR A 180 -7.22 -0.86 -2.24
CA TYR A 180 -6.92 -2.28 -2.40
C TYR A 180 -6.63 -2.90 -1.04
N VAL A 181 -7.30 -4.00 -0.71
CA VAL A 181 -7.14 -4.71 0.56
C VAL A 181 -7.07 -6.21 0.35
N ALA A 182 -6.33 -6.92 1.21
CA ALA A 182 -6.37 -8.38 1.21
C ALA A 182 -7.56 -8.91 2.04
N SER A 183 -8.02 -8.14 3.04
CA SER A 183 -9.21 -8.47 3.83
C SER A 183 -9.89 -7.21 4.36
N ILE A 184 -11.22 -7.21 4.33
CA ILE A 184 -12.02 -6.28 5.11
C ILE A 184 -12.46 -7.05 6.35
N ASP A 185 -12.02 -6.58 7.51
CA ASP A 185 -12.32 -7.19 8.80
C ASP A 185 -13.61 -6.62 9.41
N GLU A 186 -14.01 -7.14 10.57
CA GLU A 186 -15.36 -6.92 11.09
C GLU A 186 -15.59 -5.47 11.54
N LYS A 187 -14.67 -4.92 12.35
CA LYS A 187 -14.82 -3.60 12.99
C LYS A 187 -13.53 -3.17 13.70
N LEU A 188 -13.57 -1.98 14.29
CA LEU A 188 -12.62 -1.55 15.32
C LEU A 188 -13.13 -1.91 16.72
N ASN A 189 -12.21 -2.27 17.63
CA ASN A 189 -12.55 -2.37 19.05
C ASN A 189 -12.43 -1.00 19.73
N ASP A 190 -12.73 -0.94 21.04
CA ASP A 190 -12.73 0.31 21.86
C ASP A 190 -11.34 0.98 21.93
N HIS A 191 -10.26 0.26 21.60
CA HIS A 191 -8.90 0.78 21.56
C HIS A 191 -8.45 1.13 20.13
N GLY A 192 -9.33 1.04 19.13
CA GLY A 192 -9.03 1.36 17.73
C GLY A 192 -8.25 0.28 16.97
N TYR A 193 -8.17 -0.95 17.51
CA TYR A 193 -7.61 -2.09 16.79
C TYR A 193 -8.64 -2.77 15.91
N ILE A 194 -8.20 -3.22 14.73
CA ILE A 194 -9.02 -4.01 13.80
C ILE A 194 -9.30 -5.40 14.41
N VAL A 195 -10.52 -5.88 14.28
CA VAL A 195 -10.98 -7.19 14.77
C VAL A 195 -11.48 -8.02 13.58
N PRO A 196 -10.96 -9.25 13.38
CA PRO A 196 -9.92 -9.95 14.15
C PRO A 196 -8.53 -9.35 14.00
N GLY A 197 -8.24 -8.60 12.93
CA GLY A 197 -6.99 -7.87 12.73
C GLY A 197 -5.75 -8.77 12.68
N LEU A 198 -4.61 -8.15 12.97
CA LEU A 198 -3.31 -8.81 13.08
C LEU A 198 -2.41 -8.19 14.18
N GLY A 199 -3.05 -7.45 15.12
CA GLY A 199 -2.34 -6.72 16.18
C GLY A 199 -1.70 -5.43 15.68
N ASP A 200 -0.66 -4.96 16.36
CA ASP A 200 0.16 -3.82 15.91
C ASP A 200 1.18 -4.31 14.86
N ALA A 201 0.96 -3.95 13.60
CA ALA A 201 1.83 -4.38 12.50
C ALA A 201 3.25 -3.82 12.64
N GLY A 202 3.42 -2.60 13.14
CA GLY A 202 4.73 -2.00 13.34
C GLY A 202 5.55 -2.77 14.39
N ASP A 203 4.95 -3.04 15.55
CA ASP A 203 5.62 -3.78 16.60
C ASP A 203 5.94 -5.22 16.18
N ARG A 204 5.02 -5.90 15.50
CA ARG A 204 5.25 -7.25 14.98
C ARG A 204 6.34 -7.28 13.91
N LEU A 205 6.38 -6.26 13.04
CA LEU A 205 7.35 -6.14 11.96
C LEU A 205 8.77 -5.88 12.50
N PHE A 206 8.89 -4.96 13.46
CA PHE A 206 10.17 -4.49 13.96
C PHE A 206 10.63 -5.18 15.25
N GLY A 207 9.75 -5.96 15.89
CA GLY A 207 10.08 -6.64 17.15
C GLY A 207 10.27 -5.66 18.31
N THR A 208 9.44 -4.62 18.37
CA THR A 208 9.56 -3.52 19.34
C THR A 208 8.71 -3.71 20.61
N LYS A 209 8.10 -4.86 20.77
CA LYS A 209 7.42 -5.32 22.00
C LYS A 209 7.95 -6.66 22.43
#